data_cd1f5dc03e7d30e6f18ed64472f53d95
#
_entry.id   cd1f5dc03e7d30e6f18ed64472f53d95
#
_cell.length_a   1.000
_cell.length_b   1.000
_cell.length_c   1.000
_cell.angle_alpha   90.00
_cell.angle_beta   90.00
_cell.angle_gamma   90.00
#
_symmetry.space_group_name_H-M   'P 1'
#
loop_
_entity.id
_entity.type
_entity.pdbx_description
1 polymer ?
#
loop_
_entity_poly.entity_id
_entity_poly.type
_entity_poly.pdbx_seq_one_letter_code
_entity_poly.pdbx_strand_id
1 'polypeptide(L)'
;MADSEAMCTVVLSLQPEAPVPLLLLGIRDEFTGRPWQRPARHWAGTGWAPLIGGLDEQAGGTWLAVHPEQSRVGCILNGRGEFAPPDRRRTRGELPLRAAAEGHAALKELYQAPETLARYDPFYLVCADLSSVLLLGWDGVSADLTELELATHVLTNAGHMYPPGRDNLHQPPDEKAARFGPKFAARRPSGDPDQKTAIAGAWGDWLALAGGDGLPATEPGAIIVRRELPDGRVYGSTSVTLVALAADGRLRYDFQPDPSDPATWYPVDIG
;
A
#
# COMPACT_ATOMS: atom_id res chain seq x y z
N MET A 1 -1.22 -11.22 -23.32
CA MET A 1 -0.11 -10.38 -22.80
C MET A 1 -0.73 -9.53 -21.71
N ALA A 2 -0.49 -9.89 -20.45
CA ALA A 2 -1.03 -9.15 -19.31
C ALA A 2 -0.27 -7.83 -19.17
N ASP A 3 -1.03 -6.75 -19.02
CA ASP A 3 -0.56 -5.38 -18.95
C ASP A 3 0.52 -5.19 -17.88
N SER A 4 1.76 -4.98 -18.31
CA SER A 4 2.94 -4.81 -17.45
C SER A 4 3.07 -3.42 -16.81
N GLU A 5 2.08 -2.54 -16.98
CA GLU A 5 2.28 -1.11 -16.72
C GLU A 5 1.32 -0.43 -15.73
N ALA A 6 0.26 -1.11 -15.31
CA ALA A 6 -0.67 -0.55 -14.31
C ALA A 6 -0.42 -1.21 -12.96
N MET A 7 0.25 -0.52 -12.04
CA MET A 7 0.77 -1.11 -10.81
C MET A 7 0.42 -0.24 -9.61
N CYS A 8 -0.26 -0.83 -8.60
CA CYS A 8 -0.38 -0.23 -7.27
C CYS A 8 0.99 0.23 -6.77
N THR A 9 1.00 1.28 -5.98
CA THR A 9 2.22 1.85 -5.45
C THR A 9 2.08 2.05 -3.95
N VAL A 10 3.11 1.65 -3.21
CA VAL A 10 3.25 1.96 -1.79
C VAL A 10 4.57 2.68 -1.58
N VAL A 11 4.51 3.82 -0.91
CA VAL A 11 5.69 4.55 -0.44
C VAL A 11 5.68 4.50 1.08
N LEU A 12 6.80 4.09 1.66
CA LEU A 12 7.01 4.00 3.10
C LEU A 12 8.22 4.86 3.48
N SER A 13 8.12 5.63 4.56
CA SER A 13 9.26 6.32 5.14
C SER A 13 9.32 6.00 6.63
N LEU A 14 10.34 5.25 7.04
CA LEU A 14 10.56 4.84 8.42
C LEU A 14 11.75 5.57 9.03
N GLN A 15 11.51 6.30 10.11
CA GLN A 15 12.50 6.99 10.93
C GLN A 15 12.09 6.89 12.41
N PRO A 16 12.47 5.83 13.14
CA PRO A 16 12.00 5.55 14.51
C PRO A 16 12.22 6.68 15.51
N GLU A 17 13.29 7.46 15.34
CA GLU A 17 13.64 8.59 16.22
C GLU A 17 12.84 9.88 15.92
N ALA A 18 12.04 9.90 14.83
CA ALA A 18 11.23 11.07 14.49
C ALA A 18 9.95 11.11 15.35
N PRO A 19 9.36 12.32 15.59
CA PRO A 19 8.06 12.44 16.27
C PRO A 19 6.94 11.64 15.59
N VAL A 20 7.04 11.45 14.28
CA VAL A 20 6.17 10.59 13.47
C VAL A 20 7.06 9.55 12.77
N PRO A 21 7.32 8.39 13.41
CA PRO A 21 8.23 7.37 12.88
C PRO A 21 7.86 6.84 11.52
N LEU A 22 6.59 6.52 11.29
CA LEU A 22 6.13 5.93 10.04
C LEU A 22 5.23 6.87 9.26
N LEU A 23 5.58 7.08 7.99
CA LEU A 23 4.71 7.67 6.97
C LEU A 23 4.49 6.65 5.86
N LEU A 24 3.24 6.50 5.42
CA LEU A 24 2.87 5.62 4.32
C LEU A 24 1.96 6.35 3.33
N LEU A 25 2.25 6.20 2.04
CA LEU A 25 1.34 6.50 0.95
C LEU A 25 1.01 5.20 0.24
N GLY A 26 -0.28 4.96 -0.03
CA GLY A 26 -0.77 3.84 -0.83
C GLY A 26 -1.64 4.33 -1.98
N ILE A 27 -1.33 3.92 -3.20
CA ILE A 27 -2.15 4.18 -4.39
C ILE A 27 -2.69 2.84 -4.88
N ARG A 28 -4.03 2.73 -4.91
CA ARG A 28 -4.72 1.55 -5.41
C ARG A 28 -5.05 1.74 -6.88
N ASP A 29 -4.41 0.94 -7.72
CA ASP A 29 -4.73 0.85 -9.14
C ASP A 29 -5.60 -0.40 -9.38
N GLU A 30 -6.77 -0.22 -9.99
CA GLU A 30 -7.75 -1.27 -10.19
C GLU A 30 -8.71 -0.91 -11.33
N PHE A 31 -9.48 -1.86 -11.84
CA PHE A 31 -10.61 -1.56 -12.70
C PHE A 31 -11.61 -0.65 -11.97
N THR A 32 -11.99 0.45 -12.62
CA THR A 32 -12.88 1.47 -11.99
C THR A 32 -14.28 0.92 -11.69
N GLY A 33 -14.69 -0.13 -12.37
CA GLY A 33 -15.96 -0.83 -12.11
C GLY A 33 -15.92 -1.86 -10.97
N ARG A 34 -14.76 -2.09 -10.32
CA ARG A 34 -14.68 -3.01 -9.17
C ARG A 34 -15.28 -2.36 -7.93
N PRO A 35 -16.34 -2.95 -7.32
CA PRO A 35 -17.01 -2.34 -6.18
C PRO A 35 -16.14 -2.39 -4.92
N TRP A 36 -16.12 -1.27 -4.19
CA TRP A 36 -15.40 -1.12 -2.94
C TRP A 36 -16.05 -0.05 -2.05
N GLN A 37 -15.75 -0.09 -0.74
CA GLN A 37 -16.22 0.93 0.20
C GLN A 37 -15.02 1.72 0.79
N ARG A 38 -15.29 2.96 1.18
CA ARG A 38 -14.33 3.87 1.82
C ARG A 38 -13.81 3.28 3.14
N PRO A 39 -12.60 3.70 3.59
CA PRO A 39 -12.07 3.25 4.86
C PRO A 39 -13.01 3.47 6.03
N ALA A 40 -13.27 2.40 6.77
CA ALA A 40 -14.07 2.36 8.00
C ALA A 40 -13.78 1.07 8.78
N ARG A 41 -14.45 0.84 9.91
CA ARG A 41 -14.42 -0.43 10.67
C ARG A 41 -15.42 -1.42 10.08
N HIS A 42 -15.08 -2.08 8.98
CA HIS A 42 -15.99 -2.97 8.25
C HIS A 42 -16.16 -4.36 8.87
N TRP A 43 -15.24 -4.78 9.72
CA TRP A 43 -15.16 -6.18 10.20
C TRP A 43 -15.70 -6.38 11.61
N ALA A 44 -16.78 -5.67 11.96
CA ALA A 44 -17.44 -5.81 13.25
C ALA A 44 -17.85 -7.27 13.52
N GLY A 45 -17.67 -7.73 14.76
CA GLY A 45 -17.99 -9.10 15.17
C GLY A 45 -16.94 -10.16 14.77
N THR A 46 -15.82 -9.75 14.19
CA THR A 46 -14.68 -10.61 13.88
C THR A 46 -13.45 -10.22 14.72
N GLY A 47 -12.37 -11.03 14.65
CA GLY A 47 -11.09 -10.67 15.26
C GLY A 47 -10.43 -9.43 14.66
N TRP A 48 -10.99 -8.89 13.57
CA TRP A 48 -10.50 -7.68 12.88
C TRP A 48 -11.33 -6.42 13.17
N ALA A 49 -12.25 -6.49 14.14
CA ALA A 49 -13.12 -5.37 14.52
C ALA A 49 -12.38 -4.05 14.82
N PRO A 50 -11.17 -4.04 15.43
CA PRO A 50 -10.41 -2.81 15.66
C PRO A 50 -9.82 -2.16 14.40
N LEU A 51 -9.76 -2.89 13.28
CA LEU A 51 -9.06 -2.44 12.08
C LEU A 51 -9.91 -1.44 11.26
N ILE A 52 -9.20 -0.48 10.67
CA ILE A 52 -9.77 0.50 9.73
C ILE A 52 -9.11 0.28 8.37
N GLY A 53 -9.93 0.17 7.32
CA GLY A 53 -9.45 0.02 5.94
C GLY A 53 -10.59 0.11 4.94
N GLY A 54 -10.26 0.24 3.65
CA GLY A 54 -11.25 0.15 2.59
C GLY A 54 -11.72 -1.30 2.42
N LEU A 55 -12.99 -1.51 2.11
CA LEU A 55 -13.54 -2.85 1.85
C LEU A 55 -13.58 -3.12 0.34
N ASP A 56 -12.90 -4.16 -0.10
CA ASP A 56 -13.12 -4.75 -1.42
C ASP A 56 -14.34 -5.67 -1.34
N GLU A 57 -15.46 -5.27 -1.96
CA GLU A 57 -16.72 -6.00 -1.82
C GLU A 57 -16.71 -7.38 -2.51
N GLN A 58 -15.86 -7.58 -3.51
CA GLN A 58 -15.71 -8.87 -4.17
C GLN A 58 -14.86 -9.85 -3.36
N ALA A 59 -13.81 -9.34 -2.73
CA ALA A 59 -12.87 -10.16 -1.96
C ALA A 59 -13.28 -10.29 -0.48
N GLY A 60 -14.14 -9.42 0.05
CA GLY A 60 -14.52 -9.36 1.47
C GLY A 60 -13.39 -8.90 2.40
N GLY A 61 -12.26 -8.47 1.84
CA GLY A 61 -11.06 -8.03 2.55
C GLY A 61 -10.64 -6.61 2.15
N THR A 62 -9.35 -6.33 2.26
CA THR A 62 -8.81 -5.00 2.00
C THR A 62 -7.48 -5.05 1.24
N TRP A 63 -7.03 -3.90 0.72
CA TRP A 63 -5.67 -3.69 0.20
C TRP A 63 -4.77 -3.02 1.24
N LEU A 64 -5.36 -2.34 2.25
CA LEU A 64 -4.65 -1.68 3.33
C LEU A 64 -5.54 -1.64 4.57
N ALA A 65 -4.99 -2.06 5.71
CA ALA A 65 -5.62 -1.98 7.02
C ALA A 65 -4.68 -1.29 8.02
N VAL A 66 -5.26 -0.50 8.91
CA VAL A 66 -4.57 0.14 10.03
C VAL A 66 -5.16 -0.38 11.34
N HIS A 67 -4.29 -0.68 12.31
CA HIS A 67 -4.68 -0.95 13.69
C HIS A 67 -4.34 0.28 14.56
N PRO A 68 -5.30 1.15 14.91
CA PRO A 68 -5.01 2.39 15.62
C PRO A 68 -4.31 2.17 16.95
N GLU A 69 -4.82 1.25 17.78
CA GLU A 69 -4.30 1.00 19.14
C GLU A 69 -2.91 0.34 19.14
N GLN A 70 -2.54 -0.37 18.07
CA GLN A 70 -1.25 -1.03 17.94
C GLN A 70 -0.24 -0.23 17.11
N SER A 71 -0.62 0.97 16.62
CA SER A 71 0.19 1.79 15.73
C SER A 71 0.82 0.96 14.61
N ARG A 72 -0.02 0.24 13.86
CA ARG A 72 0.43 -0.72 12.85
C ARG A 72 -0.38 -0.63 11.58
N VAL A 73 0.28 -0.88 10.46
CA VAL A 73 -0.36 -0.93 9.15
C VAL A 73 0.04 -2.22 8.42
N GLY A 74 -0.95 -2.86 7.79
CA GLY A 74 -0.75 -3.95 6.83
C GLY A 74 -1.23 -3.51 5.46
N CYS A 75 -0.44 -3.71 4.40
CA CYS A 75 -0.88 -3.44 3.04
C CYS A 75 -0.34 -4.47 2.05
N ILE A 76 -1.02 -4.62 0.92
CA ILE A 76 -0.69 -5.62 -0.08
C ILE A 76 -0.71 -5.04 -1.48
N LEU A 77 0.25 -5.51 -2.29
CA LEU A 77 0.29 -5.30 -3.72
C LEU A 77 0.21 -6.66 -4.43
N ASN A 78 -0.40 -6.67 -5.61
CA ASN A 78 -0.32 -7.83 -6.47
C ASN A 78 1.12 -8.08 -6.88
N GLY A 79 1.56 -9.33 -6.89
CA GLY A 79 2.86 -9.76 -7.38
C GLY A 79 2.78 -10.31 -8.81
N ARG A 80 3.94 -10.68 -9.35
CA ARG A 80 4.09 -11.40 -10.61
C ARG A 80 4.58 -12.81 -10.33
N GLY A 81 4.15 -13.79 -11.15
CA GLY A 81 4.59 -15.18 -11.01
C GLY A 81 3.49 -16.18 -11.31
N GLU A 82 3.52 -17.36 -10.69
CA GLU A 82 2.58 -18.43 -10.90
C GLU A 82 1.31 -18.24 -10.05
N PHE A 83 0.14 -18.33 -10.71
CA PHE A 83 -1.15 -18.21 -10.02
C PHE A 83 -1.48 -19.50 -9.25
N ALA A 84 -2.13 -19.33 -8.10
CA ALA A 84 -2.65 -20.44 -7.33
C ALA A 84 -3.67 -21.27 -8.13
N PRO A 85 -3.71 -22.61 -7.96
CA PRO A 85 -4.71 -23.46 -8.59
C PRO A 85 -6.13 -22.96 -8.27
N PRO A 86 -7.02 -22.85 -9.28
CA PRO A 86 -8.35 -22.26 -9.10
C PRO A 86 -9.21 -22.93 -8.01
N ASP A 87 -9.08 -24.23 -7.85
CA ASP A 87 -9.81 -25.05 -6.87
C ASP A 87 -9.37 -24.82 -5.41
N ARG A 88 -8.18 -24.25 -5.19
CA ARG A 88 -7.62 -23.99 -3.85
C ARG A 88 -7.31 -22.52 -3.60
N ARG A 89 -7.57 -21.66 -4.59
CA ARG A 89 -7.25 -20.25 -4.53
C ARG A 89 -8.02 -19.54 -3.40
N ARG A 90 -7.29 -18.76 -2.60
CA ARG A 90 -7.81 -17.85 -1.58
C ARG A 90 -7.67 -16.39 -2.00
N THR A 91 -8.57 -15.54 -1.50
CA THR A 91 -8.43 -14.10 -1.66
C THR A 91 -7.24 -13.57 -0.86
N ARG A 92 -6.46 -12.66 -1.47
CA ARG A 92 -5.35 -11.97 -0.79
C ARG A 92 -5.83 -10.88 0.18
N GLY A 93 -7.11 -10.46 0.09
CA GLY A 93 -7.66 -9.35 0.87
C GLY A 93 -7.69 -9.57 2.38
N GLU A 94 -7.55 -10.81 2.87
CA GLU A 94 -7.42 -11.13 4.29
C GLU A 94 -6.00 -10.85 4.83
N LEU A 95 -4.97 -10.87 3.97
CA LEU A 95 -3.58 -10.77 4.39
C LEU A 95 -3.21 -9.42 5.01
N PRO A 96 -3.65 -8.25 4.49
CA PRO A 96 -3.44 -6.97 5.17
C PRO A 96 -4.12 -6.89 6.52
N LEU A 97 -5.32 -7.48 6.66
CA LEU A 97 -6.03 -7.54 7.95
C LEU A 97 -5.23 -8.34 8.97
N ARG A 98 -4.73 -9.49 8.55
CA ARG A 98 -3.89 -10.35 9.36
C ARG A 98 -2.58 -9.66 9.76
N ALA A 99 -1.91 -9.01 8.82
CA ALA A 99 -0.69 -8.26 9.07
C ALA A 99 -0.91 -7.10 10.06
N ALA A 100 -2.00 -6.34 9.92
CA ALA A 100 -2.33 -5.26 10.84
C ALA A 100 -2.70 -5.78 12.24
N ALA A 101 -3.45 -6.88 12.35
CA ALA A 101 -3.89 -7.44 13.64
C ALA A 101 -2.75 -8.14 14.39
N GLU A 102 -2.01 -9.03 13.72
CA GLU A 102 -1.04 -9.94 14.34
C GLU A 102 0.41 -9.44 14.23
N GLY A 103 0.66 -8.44 13.38
CA GLY A 103 1.99 -7.85 13.19
C GLY A 103 2.94 -8.73 12.40
N HIS A 104 4.23 -8.56 12.65
CA HIS A 104 5.30 -9.29 11.98
C HIS A 104 5.19 -10.82 12.15
N ALA A 105 4.54 -11.28 13.21
CA ALA A 105 4.30 -12.71 13.44
C ALA A 105 3.50 -13.33 12.30
N ALA A 106 2.47 -12.61 11.78
CA ALA A 106 1.67 -13.08 10.65
C ALA A 106 2.52 -13.36 9.40
N LEU A 107 3.45 -12.46 9.07
CA LEU A 107 4.32 -12.63 7.89
C LEU A 107 5.31 -13.77 8.09
N LYS A 108 5.88 -13.90 9.30
CA LYS A 108 6.80 -14.99 9.64
C LYS A 108 6.12 -16.35 9.60
N GLU A 109 4.89 -16.46 10.10
CA GLU A 109 4.09 -17.70 10.02
C GLU A 109 3.77 -18.07 8.57
N LEU A 110 3.34 -17.11 7.75
CA LEU A 110 3.07 -17.32 6.33
C LEU A 110 4.33 -17.79 5.60
N TYR A 111 5.48 -17.14 5.85
CA TYR A 111 6.77 -17.52 5.26
C TYR A 111 7.16 -18.96 5.59
N GLN A 112 6.85 -19.43 6.81
CA GLN A 112 7.12 -20.79 7.26
C GLN A 112 6.08 -21.82 6.80
N ALA A 113 5.01 -21.39 6.11
CA ALA A 113 3.88 -22.23 5.71
C ALA A 113 3.69 -22.24 4.17
N PRO A 114 4.62 -22.87 3.41
CA PRO A 114 4.59 -22.85 1.93
C PRO A 114 3.29 -23.43 1.35
N GLU A 115 2.69 -24.43 2.00
CA GLU A 115 1.40 -24.99 1.56
C GLU A 115 0.24 -24.00 1.73
N THR A 116 0.33 -23.09 2.70
CA THR A 116 -0.62 -22.00 2.87
C THR A 116 -0.40 -20.92 1.80
N LEU A 117 0.86 -20.53 1.57
CA LEU A 117 1.23 -19.56 0.53
C LEU A 117 0.78 -20.04 -0.85
N ALA A 118 0.94 -21.31 -1.19
CA ALA A 118 0.53 -21.90 -2.46
C ALA A 118 -0.99 -21.76 -2.78
N ARG A 119 -1.78 -21.27 -1.83
CA ARG A 119 -3.21 -20.97 -2.02
C ARG A 119 -3.47 -19.53 -2.45
N TYR A 120 -2.47 -18.69 -2.49
CA TYR A 120 -2.58 -17.29 -2.90
C TYR A 120 -1.89 -17.04 -4.23
N ASP A 121 -2.52 -16.21 -5.06
CA ASP A 121 -1.83 -15.63 -6.21
C ASP A 121 -0.65 -14.77 -5.74
N PRO A 122 0.36 -14.52 -6.57
CA PRO A 122 1.54 -13.74 -6.22
C PRO A 122 1.23 -12.39 -5.57
N PHE A 123 2.03 -11.99 -4.56
CA PHE A 123 1.83 -10.74 -3.84
C PHE A 123 3.12 -10.22 -3.19
N TYR A 124 3.07 -8.94 -2.78
CA TYR A 124 3.96 -8.33 -1.81
C TYR A 124 3.13 -7.85 -0.63
N LEU A 125 3.35 -8.42 0.55
CA LEU A 125 2.67 -8.07 1.79
C LEU A 125 3.61 -7.30 2.70
N VAL A 126 3.18 -6.12 3.12
CA VAL A 126 3.90 -5.26 4.04
C VAL A 126 3.22 -5.28 5.40
N CYS A 127 4.00 -5.41 6.46
CA CYS A 127 3.60 -5.07 7.82
C CYS A 127 4.58 -4.04 8.37
N ALA A 128 4.08 -2.87 8.76
CA ALA A 128 4.88 -1.79 9.30
C ALA A 128 4.34 -1.29 10.64
N ASP A 129 5.24 -1.00 11.57
CA ASP A 129 4.96 -0.36 12.86
C ASP A 129 5.92 0.83 13.11
N LEU A 130 6.00 1.31 14.34
CA LEU A 130 6.84 2.46 14.70
C LEU A 130 8.34 2.18 14.62
N SER A 131 8.76 0.92 14.57
CA SER A 131 10.15 0.49 14.70
C SER A 131 10.72 -0.18 13.46
N SER A 132 9.89 -0.89 12.68
CA SER A 132 10.35 -1.73 11.58
C SER A 132 9.29 -1.94 10.51
N VAL A 133 9.75 -2.31 9.33
CA VAL A 133 8.91 -2.70 8.18
C VAL A 133 9.35 -4.08 7.71
N LEU A 134 8.45 -5.04 7.73
CA LEU A 134 8.66 -6.38 7.20
C LEU A 134 7.91 -6.54 5.88
N LEU A 135 8.60 -7.02 4.86
CA LEU A 135 8.08 -7.29 3.52
C LEU A 135 8.14 -8.80 3.24
N LEU A 136 7.00 -9.40 2.91
CA LEU A 136 6.90 -10.76 2.41
C LEU A 136 6.53 -10.73 0.93
N GLY A 137 7.45 -11.19 0.08
CA GLY A 137 7.24 -11.45 -1.34
C GLY A 137 6.84 -12.92 -1.55
N TRP A 138 5.85 -13.17 -2.41
CA TRP A 138 5.44 -14.49 -2.89
C TRP A 138 5.25 -14.44 -4.40
N ASP A 139 5.95 -15.29 -5.16
CA ASP A 139 5.88 -15.35 -6.63
C ASP A 139 5.07 -16.55 -7.17
N GLY A 140 4.43 -17.31 -6.27
CA GLY A 140 3.71 -18.54 -6.61
C GLY A 140 4.56 -19.82 -6.48
N VAL A 141 5.88 -19.69 -6.34
CA VAL A 141 6.85 -20.80 -6.21
C VAL A 141 7.71 -20.65 -4.98
N SER A 142 8.23 -19.45 -4.76
CA SER A 142 9.15 -19.11 -3.68
C SER A 142 8.69 -17.89 -2.90
N ALA A 143 9.06 -17.84 -1.62
CA ALA A 143 8.81 -16.70 -0.76
C ALA A 143 10.13 -16.07 -0.33
N ASP A 144 10.13 -14.74 -0.21
CA ASP A 144 11.18 -13.95 0.39
C ASP A 144 10.63 -13.10 1.53
N LEU A 145 11.35 -13.06 2.66
CA LEU A 145 10.97 -12.30 3.83
C LEU A 145 12.12 -11.37 4.22
N THR A 146 11.90 -10.07 4.00
CA THR A 146 12.94 -9.04 4.18
C THR A 146 12.49 -7.97 5.17
N GLU A 147 13.33 -7.63 6.14
CA GLU A 147 13.19 -6.41 6.93
C GLU A 147 13.81 -5.23 6.17
N LEU A 148 13.01 -4.19 5.90
CA LEU A 148 13.45 -3.03 5.15
C LEU A 148 14.31 -2.11 6.04
N GLU A 149 15.32 -1.50 5.44
CA GLU A 149 16.20 -0.53 6.12
C GLU A 149 15.44 0.73 6.56
N LEU A 150 16.04 1.52 7.47
CA LEU A 150 15.49 2.78 7.94
C LEU A 150 15.64 3.87 6.88
N ALA A 151 14.73 3.92 5.93
CA ALA A 151 14.77 4.81 4.77
C ALA A 151 13.37 5.09 4.21
N THR A 152 13.33 5.79 3.07
CA THR A 152 12.13 5.87 2.24
C THR A 152 12.18 4.80 1.16
N HIS A 153 11.14 3.99 1.07
CA HIS A 153 11.00 2.89 0.12
C HIS A 153 9.83 3.12 -0.83
N VAL A 154 9.96 2.64 -2.06
CA VAL A 154 8.86 2.56 -3.03
C VAL A 154 8.72 1.11 -3.46
N LEU A 155 7.52 0.58 -3.29
CA LEU A 155 7.10 -0.75 -3.71
C LEU A 155 6.05 -0.61 -4.81
N THR A 156 6.14 -1.50 -5.80
CA THR A 156 5.13 -1.64 -6.86
C THR A 156 4.77 -3.11 -7.04
N ASN A 157 3.88 -3.44 -7.96
CA ASN A 157 3.59 -4.84 -8.31
C ASN A 157 4.82 -5.59 -8.90
N ALA A 158 5.92 -4.90 -9.18
CA ALA A 158 7.18 -5.50 -9.58
C ALA A 158 8.12 -5.77 -8.38
N GLY A 159 7.72 -5.40 -7.16
CA GLY A 159 8.46 -5.61 -5.93
C GLY A 159 8.99 -4.32 -5.29
N HIS A 160 10.05 -4.46 -4.51
CA HIS A 160 10.73 -3.33 -3.87
C HIS A 160 11.65 -2.65 -4.89
N MET A 161 11.29 -1.44 -5.33
CA MET A 161 11.91 -0.75 -6.46
C MET A 161 12.81 0.43 -6.06
N TYR A 162 12.66 0.97 -4.85
CA TYR A 162 13.49 2.09 -4.37
C TYR A 162 13.71 2.00 -2.84
N PRO A 163 14.91 2.25 -2.30
CA PRO A 163 16.19 2.28 -3.03
C PRO A 163 16.41 1.00 -3.83
N PRO A 164 17.14 1.03 -4.96
CA PRO A 164 17.37 -0.19 -5.73
C PRO A 164 18.16 -1.19 -4.86
N GLY A 165 17.54 -2.34 -4.58
CA GLY A 165 18.14 -3.43 -3.83
C GLY A 165 19.16 -4.20 -4.66
N ARG A 166 20.00 -5.05 -4.01
CA ARG A 166 20.98 -5.91 -4.69
C ARG A 166 20.31 -6.86 -5.67
N ASP A 167 19.10 -7.31 -5.38
CA ASP A 167 18.37 -8.31 -6.19
C ASP A 167 17.69 -7.70 -7.41
N ASN A 168 17.53 -6.38 -7.46
CA ASN A 168 16.90 -5.66 -8.57
C ASN A 168 17.89 -5.15 -9.63
N LEU A 169 19.19 -5.42 -9.49
CA LEU A 169 20.24 -4.96 -10.42
C LEU A 169 20.09 -5.52 -11.84
N HIS A 170 19.27 -6.57 -12.03
CA HIS A 170 19.02 -7.23 -13.32
C HIS A 170 17.63 -6.99 -13.89
N GLN A 171 16.76 -6.25 -13.18
CA GLN A 171 15.45 -5.84 -13.68
C GLN A 171 15.51 -4.40 -14.18
N PRO A 172 14.83 -4.07 -15.31
CA PRO A 172 14.73 -2.67 -15.72
C PRO A 172 14.06 -1.89 -14.59
N PRO A 173 14.60 -0.69 -14.25
CA PRO A 173 14.01 0.13 -13.21
C PRO A 173 12.54 0.41 -13.56
N ASP A 174 11.66 0.24 -12.57
CA ASP A 174 10.29 0.71 -12.68
C ASP A 174 10.33 2.24 -12.85
N GLU A 175 9.85 2.75 -14.00
CA GLU A 175 9.90 4.17 -14.34
C GLU A 175 9.22 5.05 -13.28
N LYS A 176 8.13 4.56 -12.68
CA LYS A 176 7.41 5.23 -11.60
C LYS A 176 8.30 5.36 -10.35
N ALA A 177 8.92 4.26 -9.90
CA ALA A 177 9.81 4.26 -8.76
C ALA A 177 11.08 5.08 -8.99
N ALA A 178 11.66 5.00 -10.19
CA ALA A 178 12.84 5.79 -10.56
C ALA A 178 12.56 7.29 -10.57
N ARG A 179 11.37 7.69 -11.02
CA ARG A 179 10.94 9.10 -11.09
C ARG A 179 10.56 9.67 -9.72
N PHE A 180 9.77 8.94 -8.96
CA PHE A 180 9.15 9.45 -7.72
C PHE A 180 9.92 9.08 -6.46
N GLY A 181 10.63 7.96 -6.42
CA GLY A 181 11.37 7.50 -5.24
C GLY A 181 12.33 8.56 -4.67
N PRO A 182 13.24 9.15 -5.47
CA PRO A 182 14.12 10.21 -5.00
C PRO A 182 13.38 11.45 -4.48
N LYS A 183 12.23 11.80 -5.10
CA LYS A 183 11.43 12.96 -4.69
C LYS A 183 10.77 12.74 -3.33
N PHE A 184 10.19 11.56 -3.10
CA PHE A 184 9.64 11.19 -1.79
C PHE A 184 10.71 11.12 -0.71
N ALA A 185 11.89 10.58 -1.02
CA ALA A 185 13.00 10.48 -0.08
C ALA A 185 13.58 11.85 0.30
N ALA A 186 13.61 12.81 -0.65
CA ALA A 186 14.21 14.14 -0.43
C ALA A 186 13.38 15.03 0.50
N ARG A 187 12.08 14.80 0.66
CA ARG A 187 11.15 15.74 1.32
C ARG A 187 10.13 15.00 2.19
N ARG A 188 10.61 14.46 3.30
CA ARG A 188 9.74 13.81 4.28
C ARG A 188 8.84 14.85 4.96
N PRO A 189 7.48 14.72 4.88
CA PRO A 189 6.56 15.62 5.54
C PRO A 189 6.54 15.41 7.06
N SER A 190 5.91 16.35 7.79
CA SER A 190 5.73 16.22 9.24
C SER A 190 4.83 15.05 9.61
N GLY A 191 3.82 14.76 8.80
CA GLY A 191 2.80 13.76 9.09
C GLY A 191 2.00 14.11 10.35
N ASP A 192 1.83 15.42 10.65
CA ASP A 192 1.21 15.90 11.88
C ASP A 192 -0.07 15.11 12.19
N PRO A 193 -0.10 14.36 13.33
CA PRO A 193 -1.25 13.52 13.68
C PRO A 193 -2.47 14.32 14.14
N ASP A 194 -2.36 15.64 14.37
CA ASP A 194 -3.52 16.46 14.71
C ASP A 194 -4.48 16.56 13.52
N GLN A 195 -5.66 15.98 13.68
CA GLN A 195 -6.73 16.00 12.69
C GLN A 195 -7.21 17.41 12.32
N LYS A 196 -6.93 18.44 13.18
CA LYS A 196 -7.26 19.84 12.91
C LYS A 196 -6.27 20.48 11.95
N THR A 197 -5.06 19.94 11.83
CA THR A 197 -4.09 20.40 10.83
C THR A 197 -4.62 20.08 9.44
N ALA A 198 -4.67 21.08 8.56
CA ALA A 198 -5.08 20.89 7.18
C ALA A 198 -4.22 19.80 6.51
N ILE A 199 -4.81 18.98 5.63
CA ILE A 199 -4.14 17.86 4.94
C ILE A 199 -2.85 18.35 4.25
N ALA A 200 -2.91 19.48 3.53
CA ALA A 200 -1.73 20.07 2.90
C ALA A 200 -0.64 20.48 3.90
N GLY A 201 -1.00 20.92 5.10
CA GLY A 201 -0.04 21.26 6.16
C GLY A 201 0.67 20.03 6.73
N ALA A 202 -0.06 18.92 6.88
CA ALA A 202 0.51 17.67 7.38
C ALA A 202 1.41 16.96 6.35
N TRP A 203 1.01 16.97 5.08
CA TRP A 203 1.65 16.16 4.04
C TRP A 203 2.57 16.93 3.10
N GLY A 204 2.49 18.26 3.06
CA GLY A 204 3.38 19.10 2.27
C GLY A 204 3.56 18.63 0.83
N ASP A 205 4.80 18.49 0.38
CA ASP A 205 5.14 18.07 -0.99
C ASP A 205 4.66 16.64 -1.33
N TRP A 206 4.49 15.77 -0.35
CA TRP A 206 3.96 14.42 -0.61
C TRP A 206 2.55 14.46 -1.19
N LEU A 207 1.76 15.48 -0.86
CA LEU A 207 0.41 15.61 -1.42
C LEU A 207 0.44 15.88 -2.93
N ALA A 208 1.36 16.76 -3.37
CA ALA A 208 1.55 17.02 -4.80
C ALA A 208 2.11 15.80 -5.54
N LEU A 209 3.09 15.11 -4.94
CA LEU A 209 3.65 13.87 -5.49
C LEU A 209 2.59 12.77 -5.58
N ALA A 210 1.74 12.62 -4.56
CA ALA A 210 0.62 11.67 -4.55
C ALA A 210 -0.40 11.95 -5.65
N GLY A 211 -0.59 13.22 -6.02
CA GLY A 211 -1.43 13.66 -7.14
C GLY A 211 -0.75 13.60 -8.51
N GLY A 212 0.48 13.06 -8.60
CA GLY A 212 1.17 12.87 -9.88
C GLY A 212 2.18 13.96 -10.24
N ASP A 213 2.39 14.98 -9.41
CA ASP A 213 3.37 16.06 -9.62
C ASP A 213 3.21 16.75 -11.00
N GLY A 214 1.96 16.91 -11.44
CA GLY A 214 1.62 17.51 -12.72
C GLY A 214 1.80 16.61 -13.96
N LEU A 215 2.19 15.34 -13.78
CA LEU A 215 2.33 14.40 -14.88
C LEU A 215 0.93 13.86 -15.28
N PRO A 216 0.58 13.88 -16.58
CA PRO A 216 -0.69 13.32 -17.04
C PRO A 216 -0.82 11.81 -16.70
N ALA A 217 -2.00 11.38 -16.31
CA ALA A 217 -2.27 9.99 -15.90
C ALA A 217 -2.10 8.95 -17.03
N THR A 218 -1.92 9.39 -18.26
CA THR A 218 -1.67 8.57 -19.45
C THR A 218 -0.19 8.41 -19.79
N GLU A 219 0.69 9.19 -19.13
CA GLU A 219 2.12 9.16 -19.40
C GLU A 219 2.80 7.92 -18.78
N PRO A 220 3.83 7.36 -19.45
CA PRO A 220 4.68 6.34 -18.85
C PRO A 220 5.32 6.83 -17.55
N GLY A 221 5.36 5.96 -16.53
CA GLY A 221 5.90 6.30 -15.22
C GLY A 221 5.06 7.27 -14.40
N ALA A 222 3.80 7.58 -14.80
CA ALA A 222 2.87 8.33 -13.97
C ALA A 222 2.53 7.55 -12.70
N ILE A 223 2.48 8.26 -11.56
CA ILE A 223 2.10 7.63 -10.29
C ILE A 223 0.59 7.46 -10.18
N ILE A 224 -0.17 8.41 -10.69
CA ILE A 224 -1.62 8.30 -10.92
C ILE A 224 -1.82 7.87 -12.36
N VAL A 225 -2.54 6.79 -12.59
CA VAL A 225 -2.72 6.20 -13.91
C VAL A 225 -4.19 6.13 -14.32
N ARG A 226 -4.45 6.24 -15.64
CA ARG A 226 -5.76 6.02 -16.23
C ARG A 226 -5.61 5.47 -17.65
N ARG A 227 -6.21 4.30 -17.91
CA ARG A 227 -6.15 3.63 -19.22
C ARG A 227 -7.52 3.09 -19.58
N GLU A 228 -7.95 3.37 -20.78
CA GLU A 228 -9.10 2.73 -21.37
C GLU A 228 -8.62 1.52 -22.19
N LEU A 229 -9.20 0.36 -21.92
CA LEU A 229 -8.86 -0.88 -22.61
C LEU A 229 -9.70 -1.02 -23.90
N PRO A 230 -9.25 -1.86 -24.87
CA PRO A 230 -10.00 -2.08 -26.13
C PRO A 230 -11.43 -2.60 -25.94
N ASP A 231 -11.74 -3.21 -24.80
CA ASP A 231 -13.07 -3.71 -24.44
C ASP A 231 -13.95 -2.66 -23.73
N GLY A 232 -13.49 -1.41 -23.64
CA GLY A 232 -14.19 -0.29 -23.00
C GLY A 232 -14.08 -0.25 -21.48
N ARG A 233 -13.39 -1.21 -20.84
CA ARG A 233 -13.11 -1.14 -19.41
C ARG A 233 -12.03 -0.08 -19.13
N VAL A 234 -12.16 0.58 -18.00
CA VAL A 234 -11.17 1.56 -17.54
C VAL A 234 -10.42 0.98 -16.36
N TYR A 235 -9.10 0.95 -16.47
CA TYR A 235 -8.17 0.64 -15.39
C TYR A 235 -7.45 1.91 -14.95
N GLY A 236 -7.29 2.12 -13.64
CA GLY A 236 -6.57 3.29 -13.15
C GLY A 236 -6.52 3.40 -11.64
N SER A 237 -5.94 4.49 -11.18
CA SER A 237 -5.87 4.80 -9.76
C SER A 237 -7.26 5.13 -9.23
N THR A 238 -7.75 4.29 -8.32
CA THR A 238 -9.12 4.36 -7.76
C THR A 238 -9.16 5.00 -6.38
N SER A 239 -8.03 5.08 -5.69
CA SER A 239 -7.92 5.80 -4.42
C SER A 239 -6.46 6.06 -4.04
N VAL A 240 -6.26 7.08 -3.20
CA VAL A 240 -4.99 7.36 -2.54
C VAL A 240 -5.20 7.37 -1.03
N THR A 241 -4.28 6.77 -0.32
CA THR A 241 -4.23 6.66 1.14
C THR A 241 -2.96 7.32 1.65
N LEU A 242 -3.08 8.09 2.72
CA LEU A 242 -1.94 8.64 3.48
C LEU A 242 -2.11 8.26 4.96
N VAL A 243 -1.11 7.61 5.54
CA VAL A 243 -1.10 7.18 6.95
C VAL A 243 0.16 7.68 7.63
N ALA A 244 0.02 8.28 8.80
CA ALA A 244 1.10 8.67 9.68
C ALA A 244 0.91 8.05 11.06
N LEU A 245 1.94 7.33 11.56
CA LEU A 245 1.96 6.76 12.91
C LEU A 245 2.94 7.57 13.75
N ALA A 246 2.44 8.25 14.78
CA ALA A 246 3.24 9.06 15.69
C ALA A 246 3.80 8.23 16.84
N ALA A 247 4.96 8.64 17.38
CA ALA A 247 5.63 7.97 18.49
C ALA A 247 4.81 7.94 19.78
N ASP A 248 3.89 8.89 19.95
CA ASP A 248 2.97 8.96 21.08
C ASP A 248 1.68 8.12 20.91
N GLY A 249 1.61 7.30 19.85
CA GLY A 249 0.49 6.42 19.55
C GLY A 249 -0.65 7.09 18.76
N ARG A 250 -0.55 8.40 18.48
CA ARG A 250 -1.55 9.06 17.63
C ARG A 250 -1.38 8.61 16.18
N LEU A 251 -2.51 8.51 15.49
CA LEU A 251 -2.61 8.13 14.09
C LEU A 251 -3.25 9.26 13.30
N ARG A 252 -2.73 9.50 12.09
CA ARG A 252 -3.42 10.24 11.05
C ARG A 252 -3.69 9.35 9.86
N TYR A 253 -4.91 9.39 9.34
CA TYR A 253 -5.33 8.67 8.15
C TYR A 253 -6.12 9.63 7.25
N ASP A 254 -5.52 10.03 6.11
CA ASP A 254 -6.20 10.83 5.10
C ASP A 254 -6.44 9.97 3.85
N PHE A 255 -7.59 10.18 3.19
CA PHE A 255 -8.01 9.35 2.08
C PHE A 255 -8.59 10.18 0.93
N GLN A 256 -8.28 9.81 -0.29
CA GLN A 256 -8.80 10.38 -1.52
C GLN A 256 -9.49 9.30 -2.35
N PRO A 257 -10.83 9.34 -2.47
CA PRO A 257 -11.60 8.34 -3.23
C PRO A 257 -11.60 8.57 -4.74
N ASP A 258 -11.19 9.73 -5.19
CA ASP A 258 -11.06 10.08 -6.61
C ASP A 258 -9.75 10.84 -6.84
N PRO A 259 -8.68 10.15 -7.27
CA PRO A 259 -7.39 10.79 -7.53
C PRO A 259 -7.41 11.83 -8.67
N SER A 260 -8.46 11.87 -9.48
CA SER A 260 -8.63 12.88 -10.53
C SER A 260 -9.13 14.23 -10.00
N ASP A 261 -9.70 14.25 -8.77
CA ASP A 261 -10.21 15.46 -8.13
C ASP A 261 -9.51 15.72 -6.78
N PRO A 262 -8.58 16.69 -6.72
CA PRO A 262 -7.87 17.04 -5.49
C PRO A 262 -8.80 17.51 -4.34
N ALA A 263 -10.02 17.93 -4.63
CA ALA A 263 -10.97 18.39 -3.60
C ALA A 263 -11.60 17.22 -2.82
N THR A 264 -11.38 15.97 -3.24
CA THR A 264 -12.00 14.78 -2.62
C THR A 264 -11.24 14.25 -1.40
N TRP A 265 -10.09 14.81 -1.03
CA TRP A 265 -9.36 14.45 0.18
C TRP A 265 -10.18 14.69 1.45
N TYR A 266 -10.16 13.73 2.36
CA TYR A 266 -10.76 13.88 3.69
C TYR A 266 -10.01 13.05 4.75
N PRO A 267 -10.00 13.49 6.04
CA PRO A 267 -9.51 12.67 7.14
C PRO A 267 -10.50 11.53 7.43
N VAL A 268 -9.97 10.32 7.59
CA VAL A 268 -10.75 9.14 7.98
C VAL A 268 -11.02 9.19 9.48
N ASP A 269 -12.27 8.90 9.89
CA ASP A 269 -12.62 8.75 11.29
C ASP A 269 -11.94 7.52 11.88
N ILE A 270 -11.11 7.73 12.86
CA ILE A 270 -10.34 6.67 13.54
C ILE A 270 -10.94 6.26 14.90
N GLY A 271 -12.03 6.90 15.33
CA GLY A 271 -12.73 6.61 16.58
C GLY A 271 -12.26 7.42 17.77
#